data_afbf7eed0e95792f1483476916a303e2
#
_entry.id   afbf7eed0e95792f1483476916a303e2
#
_cell.length_a   1.000
_cell.length_b   1.000
_cell.length_c   1.000
_cell.angle_alpha   90.00
_cell.angle_beta   90.00
_cell.angle_gamma   90.00
#
_symmetry.space_group_name_H-M   'P 1'
#
loop_
_entity.id
_entity.type
_entity.pdbx_description
1 polymer ?
#
loop_
_entity_poly.entity_id
_entity_poly.type
_entity_poly.pdbx_seq_one_letter_code
_entity_poly.pdbx_strand_id
1 'polypeptide(L)'
;MANGELTYDDFLQRLNIQDVLIDAGYHLNRRDGLRYPSYIRTDSNGTRIRGDKFIVTGGGRCCFQPPHQKLYNIISFIKAFPEKFPEHRNGVSPDRLVNLVCNRLLNHPIEDRTDRIIHPKQHSNPFSLNDYDIHRFDVKDRETHKRFYPYFKQRGIDIFTQRTFASHFFLATKHREDSLSYTNLAFPLVLPKEPDKVVGLEER
;
A
#
# COMPACT_ATOMS: atom_id res chain seq x y z
N MET A 1 31.89 -25.50 3.25
CA MET A 1 30.53 -25.09 2.79
C MET A 1 30.71 -23.78 2.07
N ALA A 2 30.48 -23.75 0.76
CA ALA A 2 30.60 -22.52 -0.02
C ALA A 2 29.52 -21.56 0.48
N ASN A 3 29.92 -20.40 0.98
CA ASN A 3 29.01 -19.29 1.22
C ASN A 3 28.42 -18.93 -0.14
N GLY A 4 27.18 -19.39 -0.41
CA GLY A 4 26.47 -19.07 -1.64
C GLY A 4 26.37 -17.56 -1.74
N GLU A 5 26.90 -17.01 -2.83
CA GLU A 5 26.81 -15.60 -3.15
C GLU A 5 25.31 -15.25 -3.26
N LEU A 6 24.85 -14.24 -2.52
CA LEU A 6 23.43 -13.84 -2.51
C LEU A 6 23.04 -13.30 -3.88
N THR A 7 21.91 -13.73 -4.38
CA THR A 7 21.35 -13.30 -5.66
C THR A 7 20.50 -12.02 -5.49
N TYR A 8 20.14 -11.39 -6.60
CA TYR A 8 19.24 -10.24 -6.58
C TYR A 8 17.86 -10.59 -5.99
N ASP A 9 17.39 -11.80 -6.20
CA ASP A 9 16.11 -12.26 -5.63
C ASP A 9 16.20 -12.38 -4.11
N ASP A 10 17.33 -12.83 -3.58
CA ASP A 10 17.58 -12.86 -2.13
C ASP A 10 17.53 -11.46 -1.54
N PHE A 11 18.13 -10.46 -2.20
CA PHE A 11 18.07 -9.07 -1.75
C PHE A 11 16.65 -8.51 -1.77
N LEU A 12 15.87 -8.76 -2.84
CA LEU A 12 14.49 -8.31 -2.96
C LEU A 12 13.54 -8.97 -1.94
N GLN A 13 13.85 -10.19 -1.48
CA GLN A 13 13.06 -10.87 -0.46
C GLN A 13 13.42 -10.42 0.96
N ARG A 14 14.68 -10.12 1.22
CA ARG A 14 15.20 -9.91 2.58
C ARG A 14 15.30 -8.45 2.99
N LEU A 15 15.41 -7.52 2.04
CA LEU A 15 15.48 -6.08 2.27
C LEU A 15 14.17 -5.38 1.89
N ASN A 16 13.94 -4.23 2.52
CA ASN A 16 12.85 -3.32 2.18
C ASN A 16 13.42 -2.05 1.53
N ILE A 17 12.69 -1.47 0.56
CA ILE A 17 13.12 -0.21 -0.09
C ILE A 17 13.25 0.94 0.93
N GLN A 18 12.51 0.89 2.03
CA GLN A 18 12.62 1.87 3.10
C GLN A 18 13.99 1.84 3.78
N ASP A 19 14.57 0.65 3.99
CA ASP A 19 15.92 0.51 4.56
C ASP A 19 16.98 1.14 3.63
N VAL A 20 16.82 0.95 2.32
CA VAL A 20 17.70 1.55 1.31
C VAL A 20 17.54 3.06 1.23
N LEU A 21 16.31 3.59 1.34
CA LEU A 21 16.06 5.02 1.38
C LEU A 21 16.67 5.67 2.64
N ILE A 22 16.52 5.04 3.81
CA ILE A 22 17.11 5.52 5.06
C ILE A 22 18.63 5.55 4.95
N ASP A 23 19.22 4.49 4.42
CA ASP A 23 20.67 4.41 4.18
C ASP A 23 21.17 5.48 3.20
N ALA A 24 20.37 5.80 2.18
CA ALA A 24 20.63 6.88 1.24
C ALA A 24 20.42 8.30 1.83
N GLY A 25 20.17 8.40 3.13
CA GLY A 25 20.01 9.67 3.86
C GLY A 25 18.61 10.28 3.80
N TYR A 26 17.58 9.48 3.45
CA TYR A 26 16.20 9.94 3.53
C TYR A 26 15.60 9.57 4.90
N HIS A 27 14.63 10.35 5.34
CA HIS A 27 13.85 10.08 6.55
C HIS A 27 12.35 10.17 6.23
N LEU A 28 11.56 9.48 7.06
CA LEU A 28 10.12 9.43 6.91
C LEU A 28 9.49 10.80 7.09
N ASN A 29 8.73 11.26 6.10
CA ASN A 29 7.92 12.46 6.22
C ASN A 29 6.57 12.16 6.87
N ARG A 30 6.48 12.32 8.17
CA ARG A 30 5.26 12.04 8.96
C ARG A 30 4.07 12.94 8.62
N ARG A 31 4.27 14.03 7.85
CA ARG A 31 3.21 14.97 7.46
C ARG A 31 2.33 14.45 6.32
N ASP A 32 2.82 13.53 5.50
CA ASP A 32 2.12 13.07 4.28
C ASP A 32 1.20 11.87 4.52
N GLY A 33 1.01 11.44 5.77
CA GLY A 33 0.22 10.26 6.12
C GLY A 33 0.96 8.93 5.90
N LEU A 34 0.34 7.83 6.34
CA LEU A 34 1.00 6.54 6.43
C LEU A 34 0.58 5.53 5.33
N ARG A 35 -0.48 5.83 4.57
CA ARG A 35 -0.97 4.90 3.53
C ARG A 35 0.04 4.72 2.40
N TYR A 36 0.70 5.83 2.00
CA TYR A 36 1.79 5.86 1.03
C TYR A 36 2.93 6.66 1.64
N PRO A 37 3.76 6.01 2.48
CA PRO A 37 4.80 6.72 3.20
C PRO A 37 5.75 7.41 2.26
N SER A 38 6.05 8.66 2.53
CA SER A 38 7.00 9.43 1.75
C SER A 38 8.29 9.65 2.53
N TYR A 39 9.39 9.62 1.82
CA TYR A 39 10.74 9.82 2.33
C TYR A 39 11.33 11.06 1.71
N ILE A 40 11.90 11.94 2.52
CA ILE A 40 12.48 13.23 2.12
C ILE A 40 13.89 13.36 2.67
N ARG A 41 14.68 14.25 2.04
CA ARG A 41 15.95 14.69 2.61
C ARG A 41 15.83 16.14 3.08
N THR A 42 16.58 16.45 4.12
CA THR A 42 16.76 17.82 4.62
C THR A 42 18.20 18.26 4.44
N ASP A 43 18.40 19.56 4.30
CA ASP A 43 19.73 20.17 4.33
C ASP A 43 20.27 20.25 5.78
N SER A 44 21.46 20.81 5.94
CA SER A 44 22.10 21.00 7.26
C SER A 44 21.30 21.90 8.22
N ASN A 45 20.36 22.69 7.69
CA ASN A 45 19.49 23.57 8.47
C ASN A 45 18.14 22.91 8.81
N GLY A 46 17.95 21.64 8.46
CA GLY A 46 16.68 20.93 8.66
C GLY A 46 15.59 21.30 7.63
N THR A 47 15.92 22.09 6.60
CA THR A 47 14.98 22.48 5.55
C THR A 47 14.86 21.39 4.50
N ARG A 48 13.63 21.05 4.12
CA ARG A 48 13.38 20.03 3.11
C ARG A 48 13.99 20.43 1.75
N ILE A 49 14.73 19.52 1.15
CA ILE A 49 15.24 19.67 -0.22
C ILE A 49 14.07 19.48 -1.19
N ARG A 50 13.77 20.52 -1.99
CA ARG A 50 12.67 20.46 -2.97
C ARG A 50 12.99 19.47 -4.09
N GLY A 51 11.99 18.69 -4.51
CA GLY A 51 12.13 17.72 -5.58
C GLY A 51 12.79 16.40 -5.15
N ASP A 52 13.40 16.33 -3.97
CA ASP A 52 14.03 15.12 -3.45
C ASP A 52 13.10 14.40 -2.45
N LYS A 53 12.06 13.77 -3.03
CA LYS A 53 11.02 13.03 -2.30
C LYS A 53 10.73 11.72 -3.00
N PHE A 54 10.71 10.63 -2.27
CA PHE A 54 10.25 9.33 -2.75
C PHE A 54 8.99 8.89 -2.02
N ILE A 55 8.06 8.29 -2.76
CA ILE A 55 6.83 7.69 -2.21
C ILE A 55 6.99 6.19 -2.30
N VAL A 56 6.82 5.51 -1.17
CA VAL A 56 6.93 4.05 -1.09
C VAL A 56 5.59 3.40 -1.41
N THR A 57 5.63 2.33 -2.20
CA THR A 57 4.47 1.56 -2.65
C THR A 57 4.77 0.06 -2.65
N GLY A 58 3.76 -0.77 -2.98
CA GLY A 58 3.96 -2.21 -3.08
C GLY A 58 4.36 -2.88 -1.76
N GLY A 59 3.85 -2.38 -0.62
CA GLY A 59 4.19 -2.95 0.69
C GLY A 59 5.67 -2.78 1.08
N GLY A 60 6.33 -1.74 0.59
CA GLY A 60 7.74 -1.49 0.85
C GLY A 60 8.70 -2.13 -0.16
N ARG A 61 8.20 -2.63 -1.28
CA ARG A 61 9.06 -3.25 -2.32
C ARG A 61 9.55 -2.26 -3.35
N CYS A 62 8.81 -1.17 -3.59
CA CYS A 62 9.13 -0.18 -4.61
C CYS A 62 8.94 1.23 -4.09
N CYS A 63 9.56 2.19 -4.76
CA CYS A 63 9.31 3.62 -4.59
C CYS A 63 9.29 4.33 -5.94
N PHE A 64 8.77 5.54 -5.97
CA PHE A 64 8.86 6.45 -7.12
C PHE A 64 9.08 7.88 -6.67
N GLN A 65 9.63 8.71 -7.56
CA GLN A 65 9.90 10.12 -7.33
C GLN A 65 8.91 10.99 -8.11
N PRO A 66 7.97 11.70 -7.46
CA PRO A 66 7.08 12.63 -8.15
C PRO A 66 7.87 13.78 -8.81
N PRO A 67 7.42 14.27 -9.98
CA PRO A 67 6.21 13.93 -10.70
C PRO A 67 6.33 12.67 -11.57
N HIS A 68 7.52 12.05 -11.64
CA HIS A 68 7.76 10.88 -12.46
C HIS A 68 7.09 9.64 -11.85
N GLN A 69 6.51 8.81 -12.73
CA GLN A 69 5.86 7.55 -12.31
C GLN A 69 6.78 6.33 -12.42
N LYS A 70 8.08 6.54 -12.71
CA LYS A 70 9.05 5.45 -12.80
C LYS A 70 9.20 4.79 -11.44
N LEU A 71 8.88 3.50 -11.38
CA LEU A 71 9.04 2.68 -10.19
C LEU A 71 10.48 2.18 -10.07
N TYR A 72 11.01 2.24 -8.86
CA TYR A 72 12.31 1.72 -8.49
C TYR A 72 12.12 0.65 -7.42
N ASN A 73 12.61 -0.55 -7.66
CA ASN A 73 12.90 -1.52 -6.62
C ASN A 73 14.30 -1.26 -6.03
N ILE A 74 14.72 -2.04 -5.05
CA ILE A 74 16.03 -1.91 -4.39
C ILE A 74 17.17 -1.85 -5.41
N ILE A 75 17.19 -2.78 -6.35
CA ILE A 75 18.28 -2.93 -7.35
C ILE A 75 18.32 -1.70 -8.27
N SER A 76 17.17 -1.37 -8.85
CA SER A 76 17.05 -0.24 -9.78
C SER A 76 17.25 1.12 -9.11
N PHE A 77 16.91 1.24 -7.82
CA PHE A 77 17.17 2.46 -7.05
C PHE A 77 18.66 2.68 -6.84
N ILE A 78 19.40 1.67 -6.37
CA ILE A 78 20.85 1.78 -6.14
C ILE A 78 21.58 2.07 -7.46
N LYS A 79 21.17 1.43 -8.57
CA LYS A 79 21.75 1.70 -9.89
C LYS A 79 21.44 3.10 -10.43
N ALA A 80 20.25 3.64 -10.11
CA ALA A 80 19.84 4.96 -10.60
C ALA A 80 20.45 6.12 -9.80
N PHE A 81 20.79 5.90 -8.53
CA PHE A 81 21.29 6.92 -7.60
C PHE A 81 22.58 6.45 -6.88
N PRO A 82 23.62 6.06 -7.63
CA PRO A 82 24.83 5.49 -7.06
C PRO A 82 25.57 6.45 -6.12
N GLU A 83 25.50 7.74 -6.40
CA GLU A 83 26.13 8.83 -5.61
C GLU A 83 25.60 8.95 -4.17
N LYS A 84 24.48 8.31 -3.86
CA LYS A 84 23.89 8.33 -2.51
C LYS A 84 24.51 7.29 -1.58
N PHE A 85 25.37 6.41 -2.09
CA PHE A 85 25.94 5.31 -1.32
C PHE A 85 27.46 5.47 -1.17
N PRO A 86 28.00 5.26 0.06
CA PRO A 86 29.45 5.44 0.33
C PRO A 86 30.32 4.45 -0.43
N GLU A 87 29.77 3.33 -0.87
CA GLU A 87 30.51 2.33 -1.68
C GLU A 87 30.70 2.79 -3.12
N HIS A 88 30.02 3.83 -3.58
CA HIS A 88 30.21 4.36 -4.91
C HIS A 88 31.58 5.04 -5.05
N ARG A 89 32.47 4.41 -5.81
CA ARG A 89 33.82 4.90 -6.10
C ARG A 89 34.14 4.67 -7.58
N ASN A 90 35.12 5.40 -8.09
CA ASN A 90 35.59 5.22 -9.46
C ASN A 90 35.98 3.75 -9.71
N GLY A 91 35.44 3.15 -10.78
CA GLY A 91 35.71 1.76 -11.17
C GLY A 91 34.79 0.71 -10.55
N VAL A 92 33.85 1.09 -9.70
CA VAL A 92 32.81 0.16 -9.19
C VAL A 92 31.69 0.08 -10.22
N SER A 93 31.44 -1.13 -10.76
CA SER A 93 30.30 -1.35 -11.66
C SER A 93 28.96 -1.25 -10.92
N PRO A 94 27.85 -0.89 -11.59
CA PRO A 94 26.54 -0.80 -10.96
C PRO A 94 26.09 -2.08 -10.25
N ASP A 95 26.40 -3.26 -10.83
CA ASP A 95 26.05 -4.55 -10.25
C ASP A 95 26.87 -4.82 -8.98
N ARG A 96 28.14 -4.50 -9.01
CA ARG A 96 29.00 -4.60 -7.83
C ARG A 96 28.57 -3.67 -6.72
N LEU A 97 28.15 -2.45 -7.05
CA LEU A 97 27.62 -1.49 -6.08
C LEU A 97 26.37 -2.06 -5.38
N VAL A 98 25.42 -2.62 -6.15
CA VAL A 98 24.23 -3.27 -5.58
C VAL A 98 24.63 -4.35 -4.58
N ASN A 99 25.55 -5.25 -4.97
CA ASN A 99 26.01 -6.31 -4.08
C ASN A 99 26.66 -5.76 -2.81
N LEU A 100 27.49 -4.74 -2.90
CA LEU A 100 28.15 -4.14 -1.73
C LEU A 100 27.15 -3.52 -0.77
N VAL A 101 26.24 -2.69 -1.28
CA VAL A 101 25.20 -2.00 -0.48
C VAL A 101 24.26 -3.01 0.16
N CYS A 102 23.72 -3.96 -0.62
CA CYS A 102 22.76 -4.93 -0.11
C CYS A 102 23.39 -5.88 0.92
N ASN A 103 24.60 -6.36 0.69
CA ASN A 103 25.30 -7.21 1.67
C ASN A 103 25.60 -6.44 2.96
N ARG A 104 26.02 -5.17 2.87
CA ARG A 104 26.22 -4.34 4.06
C ARG A 104 24.93 -4.18 4.84
N LEU A 105 23.81 -3.84 4.19
CA LEU A 105 22.51 -3.67 4.85
C LEU A 105 21.99 -4.96 5.48
N LEU A 106 22.30 -6.13 4.92
CA LEU A 106 21.94 -7.42 5.50
C LEU A 106 22.79 -7.78 6.71
N ASN A 107 24.09 -7.46 6.69
CA ASN A 107 25.04 -7.80 7.76
C ASN A 107 25.04 -6.75 8.88
N HIS A 108 24.74 -5.50 8.55
CA HIS A 108 24.64 -4.38 9.49
C HIS A 108 23.27 -3.72 9.30
N PRO A 109 22.18 -4.33 9.78
CA PRO A 109 20.85 -3.75 9.67
C PRO A 109 20.80 -2.42 10.41
N ILE A 110 20.06 -1.46 9.86
CA ILE A 110 19.84 -0.16 10.48
C ILE A 110 19.13 -0.40 11.81
N GLU A 111 19.82 -0.13 12.92
CA GLU A 111 19.33 -0.40 14.28
C GLU A 111 18.18 0.53 14.65
N ASP A 112 18.26 1.80 14.27
CA ASP A 112 17.19 2.76 14.50
C ASP A 112 16.20 2.75 13.32
N ARG A 113 15.21 1.87 13.44
CA ARG A 113 14.12 1.73 12.46
C ARG A 113 12.91 2.60 12.79
N THR A 114 13.07 3.64 13.59
CA THR A 114 11.95 4.53 13.97
C THR A 114 11.33 5.22 12.75
N ASP A 115 12.10 5.40 11.68
CA ASP A 115 11.64 5.94 10.41
C ASP A 115 11.08 4.88 9.44
N ARG A 116 11.19 3.61 9.78
CA ARG A 116 10.55 2.54 9.03
C ARG A 116 9.11 2.38 9.50
N ILE A 117 8.16 2.51 8.58
CA ILE A 117 6.79 2.09 8.84
C ILE A 117 6.76 0.57 8.80
N ILE A 118 6.74 -0.02 9.96
CA ILE A 118 6.33 -1.40 10.11
C ILE A 118 4.80 -1.36 10.00
N HIS A 119 4.25 -1.78 8.86
CA HIS A 119 2.83 -2.11 8.82
C HIS A 119 2.67 -3.27 9.81
N PRO A 120 2.05 -3.08 10.98
CA PRO A 120 1.73 -4.22 11.80
C PRO A 120 0.97 -5.16 10.88
N LYS A 121 1.30 -6.46 10.90
CA LYS A 121 0.38 -7.47 10.39
C LYS A 121 -0.95 -7.05 10.99
N GLN A 122 -1.84 -6.52 10.16
CA GLN A 122 -3.19 -6.25 10.61
C GLN A 122 -3.64 -7.60 11.14
N HIS A 123 -3.68 -7.73 12.46
CA HIS A 123 -4.61 -8.64 13.08
C HIS A 123 -5.96 -8.07 12.65
N SER A 124 -6.35 -8.41 11.42
CA SER A 124 -7.70 -8.17 10.98
C SER A 124 -8.54 -8.95 11.98
N ASN A 125 -9.27 -8.24 12.82
CA ASN A 125 -10.38 -8.85 13.50
C ASN A 125 -11.13 -9.63 12.42
N PRO A 126 -11.46 -10.91 12.65
CA PRO A 126 -12.15 -11.69 11.65
C PRO A 126 -13.33 -10.87 11.16
N PHE A 127 -13.49 -10.78 9.84
CA PHE A 127 -14.57 -10.01 9.25
C PHE A 127 -15.91 -10.50 9.79
N SER A 128 -16.75 -9.59 10.25
CA SER A 128 -18.10 -9.87 10.71
C SER A 128 -19.10 -8.94 10.03
N LEU A 129 -20.13 -9.52 9.40
CA LEU A 129 -21.25 -8.74 8.89
C LEU A 129 -22.02 -8.02 9.99
N ASN A 130 -21.94 -8.51 11.24
CA ASN A 130 -22.60 -7.90 12.39
C ASN A 130 -22.05 -6.51 12.76
N ASP A 131 -20.87 -6.17 12.23
CA ASP A 131 -20.28 -4.83 12.40
C ASP A 131 -20.92 -3.79 11.47
N TYR A 132 -21.93 -4.19 10.68
CA TYR A 132 -22.57 -3.35 9.67
C TYR A 132 -24.10 -3.40 9.77
N ASP A 133 -24.75 -2.26 9.61
CA ASP A 133 -26.17 -2.19 9.25
C ASP A 133 -26.31 -2.41 7.75
N ILE A 134 -27.05 -3.46 7.39
CA ILE A 134 -27.19 -3.89 6.00
C ILE A 134 -28.61 -3.60 5.49
N HIS A 135 -28.68 -2.83 4.39
CA HIS A 135 -29.91 -2.61 3.66
C HIS A 135 -29.85 -3.32 2.31
N ARG A 136 -30.65 -4.37 2.15
CA ARG A 136 -30.76 -5.14 0.90
C ARG A 136 -31.65 -4.44 -0.10
N PHE A 137 -31.36 -4.62 -1.39
CA PHE A 137 -32.20 -4.13 -2.46
C PHE A 137 -33.44 -5.02 -2.58
N ASP A 138 -34.63 -4.44 -2.34
CA ASP A 138 -35.90 -5.13 -2.57
C ASP A 138 -36.47 -4.74 -3.94
N VAL A 139 -36.60 -5.72 -4.83
CA VAL A 139 -37.13 -5.53 -6.20
C VAL A 139 -38.56 -4.98 -6.21
N LYS A 140 -39.34 -5.26 -5.16
CA LYS A 140 -40.75 -4.89 -5.05
C LYS A 140 -40.98 -3.56 -4.34
N ASP A 141 -39.99 -3.10 -3.56
CA ASP A 141 -40.10 -1.87 -2.76
C ASP A 141 -39.45 -0.68 -3.44
N ARG A 142 -40.29 0.30 -3.84
CA ARG A 142 -39.83 1.54 -4.48
C ARG A 142 -39.00 2.43 -3.56
N GLU A 143 -39.23 2.39 -2.24
CA GLU A 143 -38.45 3.20 -1.31
C GLU A 143 -37.01 2.66 -1.21
N THR A 144 -36.84 1.34 -1.25
CA THR A 144 -35.52 0.73 -1.37
C THR A 144 -34.79 1.22 -2.61
N HIS A 145 -35.48 1.28 -3.78
CA HIS A 145 -34.86 1.77 -5.02
C HIS A 145 -34.31 3.20 -4.88
N LYS A 146 -34.99 4.08 -4.17
CA LYS A 146 -34.54 5.47 -3.96
C LYS A 146 -33.23 5.53 -3.20
N ARG A 147 -33.02 4.64 -2.22
CA ARG A 147 -31.76 4.60 -1.43
C ARG A 147 -30.56 4.22 -2.28
N PHE A 148 -30.74 3.33 -3.26
CA PHE A 148 -29.66 2.89 -4.16
C PHE A 148 -29.43 3.84 -5.35
N TYR A 149 -30.38 4.68 -5.67
CA TYR A 149 -30.33 5.57 -6.84
C TYR A 149 -29.06 6.44 -6.92
N PRO A 150 -28.55 7.08 -5.85
CA PRO A 150 -27.33 7.89 -5.92
C PRO A 150 -26.10 7.11 -6.38
N TYR A 151 -26.03 5.83 -6.04
CA TYR A 151 -24.87 4.97 -6.36
C TYR A 151 -24.88 4.47 -7.80
N PHE A 152 -26.05 4.27 -8.39
CA PHE A 152 -26.19 3.68 -9.72
C PHE A 152 -26.41 4.71 -10.82
N LYS A 153 -27.10 5.80 -10.56
CA LYS A 153 -27.40 6.84 -11.54
C LYS A 153 -26.15 7.41 -12.21
N GLN A 154 -25.14 7.79 -11.42
CA GLN A 154 -23.91 8.36 -11.95
C GLN A 154 -23.12 7.38 -12.83
N ARG A 155 -23.36 6.09 -12.66
CA ARG A 155 -22.71 5.01 -13.41
C ARG A 155 -23.54 4.52 -14.60
N GLY A 156 -24.69 5.13 -14.86
CA GLY A 156 -25.58 4.73 -15.96
C GLY A 156 -26.19 3.34 -15.80
N ILE A 157 -26.23 2.79 -14.57
CA ILE A 157 -26.79 1.45 -14.30
C ILE A 157 -28.29 1.57 -14.09
N ASP A 158 -29.05 1.02 -15.03
CA ASP A 158 -30.50 1.06 -15.03
C ASP A 158 -31.14 0.12 -13.99
N ILE A 159 -32.44 0.30 -13.76
CA ILE A 159 -33.19 -0.47 -12.77
C ILE A 159 -33.35 -1.94 -13.15
N PHE A 160 -33.34 -2.30 -14.43
CA PHE A 160 -33.41 -3.70 -14.88
C PHE A 160 -32.14 -4.45 -14.51
N THR A 161 -30.99 -3.82 -14.76
CA THR A 161 -29.68 -4.35 -14.34
C THR A 161 -29.61 -4.50 -12.84
N GLN A 162 -30.05 -3.49 -12.06
CA GLN A 162 -30.07 -3.58 -10.60
C GLN A 162 -30.94 -4.75 -10.11
N ARG A 163 -32.12 -4.94 -10.71
CA ARG A 163 -33.00 -6.07 -10.35
C ARG A 163 -32.40 -7.42 -10.66
N THR A 164 -31.72 -7.56 -11.79
CA THR A 164 -31.06 -8.80 -12.18
C THR A 164 -29.97 -9.19 -11.20
N PHE A 165 -29.24 -8.23 -10.64
CA PHE A 165 -28.13 -8.45 -9.73
C PHE A 165 -28.44 -8.12 -8.26
N ALA A 166 -29.71 -8.05 -7.89
CA ALA A 166 -30.18 -7.62 -6.55
C ALA A 166 -29.58 -8.42 -5.38
N SER A 167 -29.21 -9.67 -5.59
CA SER A 167 -28.59 -10.53 -4.59
C SER A 167 -27.08 -10.29 -4.42
N HIS A 168 -26.43 -9.54 -5.33
CA HIS A 168 -24.98 -9.39 -5.39
C HIS A 168 -24.49 -8.10 -4.76
N PHE A 169 -25.39 -7.22 -4.29
CA PHE A 169 -25.02 -5.98 -3.65
C PHE A 169 -26.04 -5.59 -2.55
N PHE A 170 -25.59 -4.73 -1.66
CA PHE A 170 -26.43 -4.09 -0.63
C PHE A 170 -25.79 -2.77 -0.18
N LEU A 171 -26.49 -1.96 0.58
CA LEU A 171 -25.88 -0.84 1.29
C LEU A 171 -25.39 -1.32 2.65
N ALA A 172 -24.15 -0.96 2.99
CA ALA A 172 -23.54 -1.28 4.27
C ALA A 172 -23.14 0.02 4.99
N THR A 173 -23.59 0.15 6.22
CA THR A 173 -23.19 1.23 7.13
C THR A 173 -22.39 0.62 8.26
N LYS A 174 -21.09 0.93 8.36
CA LYS A 174 -20.24 0.39 9.41
C LYS A 174 -20.55 1.06 10.74
N HIS A 175 -20.75 0.26 11.80
CA HIS A 175 -20.81 0.76 13.16
C HIS A 175 -19.47 1.34 13.57
N ARG A 176 -19.44 2.59 13.99
CA ARG A 176 -18.28 3.27 14.58
C ARG A 176 -18.69 3.89 15.90
N GLU A 177 -17.76 3.89 16.83
CA GLU A 177 -17.94 4.61 18.11
C GLU A 177 -18.00 6.12 17.92
N ASP A 178 -17.38 6.61 16.83
CA ASP A 178 -17.43 8.02 16.43
C ASP A 178 -18.73 8.29 15.64
N SER A 179 -19.37 9.43 15.91
CA SER A 179 -20.69 9.84 15.38
C SER A 179 -20.79 10.00 13.86
N LEU A 180 -19.75 9.70 13.09
CA LEU A 180 -19.72 9.74 11.63
C LEU A 180 -19.87 8.34 11.05
N SER A 181 -21.10 7.99 10.66
CA SER A 181 -21.39 6.77 9.92
C SER A 181 -21.49 7.07 8.42
N TYR A 182 -20.82 6.24 7.60
CA TYR A 182 -20.92 6.33 6.14
C TYR A 182 -21.60 5.07 5.61
N THR A 183 -22.57 5.29 4.72
CA THR A 183 -23.23 4.21 4.00
C THR A 183 -22.60 4.06 2.63
N ASN A 184 -22.11 2.87 2.32
CA ASN A 184 -21.46 2.54 1.05
C ASN A 184 -22.25 1.47 0.29
N LEU A 185 -22.17 1.50 -1.04
CA LEU A 185 -22.58 0.37 -1.86
C LEU A 185 -21.54 -0.74 -1.67
N ALA A 186 -21.97 -1.91 -1.23
CA ALA A 186 -21.11 -3.01 -0.88
C ALA A 186 -21.44 -4.27 -1.70
N PHE A 187 -20.39 -4.98 -2.08
CA PHE A 187 -20.45 -6.26 -2.79
C PHE A 187 -19.85 -7.34 -1.88
N PRO A 188 -20.60 -8.39 -1.51
CA PRO A 188 -20.09 -9.44 -0.64
C PRO A 188 -18.99 -10.26 -1.33
N LEU A 189 -17.90 -10.46 -0.64
CA LEU A 189 -16.84 -11.38 -1.04
C LEU A 189 -17.06 -12.73 -0.36
N VAL A 190 -17.13 -13.77 -1.15
CA VAL A 190 -17.34 -15.15 -0.70
C VAL A 190 -16.22 -16.05 -1.20
N LEU A 191 -15.95 -17.14 -0.49
CA LEU A 191 -14.99 -18.14 -0.96
C LEU A 191 -15.68 -19.13 -1.91
N PRO A 192 -14.98 -19.61 -2.97
CA PRO A 192 -15.57 -20.56 -3.91
C PRO A 192 -16.10 -21.86 -3.27
N LYS A 193 -15.51 -22.27 -2.14
CA LYS A 193 -15.91 -23.47 -1.39
C LYS A 193 -16.99 -23.22 -0.35
N GLU A 194 -17.27 -21.97 0.00
CA GLU A 194 -18.20 -21.54 1.04
C GLU A 194 -19.01 -20.34 0.53
N PRO A 195 -19.89 -20.51 -0.49
CA PRO A 195 -20.59 -19.41 -1.16
C PRO A 195 -21.57 -18.66 -0.24
N ASP A 196 -22.05 -19.31 0.82
CA ASP A 196 -22.98 -18.71 1.78
C ASP A 196 -22.28 -17.88 2.86
N LYS A 197 -20.94 -17.98 2.95
CA LYS A 197 -20.17 -17.27 3.96
C LYS A 197 -19.50 -16.05 3.37
N VAL A 198 -19.96 -14.89 3.79
CA VAL A 198 -19.31 -13.61 3.44
C VAL A 198 -18.05 -13.45 4.28
N VAL A 199 -16.91 -13.29 3.61
CA VAL A 199 -15.58 -13.15 4.23
C VAL A 199 -15.01 -11.73 4.12
N GLY A 200 -15.71 -10.85 3.43
CA GLY A 200 -15.33 -9.45 3.27
C GLY A 200 -16.37 -8.68 2.47
N LEU A 201 -16.18 -7.36 2.38
CA LEU A 201 -16.98 -6.47 1.53
C LEU A 201 -16.05 -5.67 0.63
N GLU A 202 -16.40 -5.56 -0.64
CA GLU A 202 -15.88 -4.53 -1.52
C GLU A 202 -16.82 -3.33 -1.44
N GLU A 203 -16.37 -2.22 -0.90
CA GLU A 203 -17.15 -1.00 -0.67
C GLU A 203 -16.83 0.06 -1.75
N ARG A 204 -17.87 0.79 -2.22
CA ARG A 204 -17.76 1.83 -3.24
C ARG A 204 -18.54 3.10 -2.85
#